data_41ce6ebcaf6e8d661fc346f54168095a
#
_entry.id   41ce6ebcaf6e8d661fc346f54168095a
#
_cell.length_a   1.000
_cell.length_b   1.000
_cell.length_c   1.000
_cell.angle_alpha   90.00
_cell.angle_beta   90.00
_cell.angle_gamma   90.00
#
_symmetry.space_group_name_H-M   'P 1'
#
loop_
_entity.id
_entity.type
_entity.pdbx_description
1 polymer ?
#
loop_
_entity_poly.entity_id
_entity_poly.type
_entity_poly.pdbx_seq_one_letter_code
_entity_poly.pdbx_strand_id
1 'polypeptide(L)'
;MSGVGKGITTSSLGNILQARGFNVTAFKIDPYINVDAGTMNPTEHGETFVLSDGYETDQDMGNYERFMDITLDRGNYMTTGLVYKTVIEKERNLEYKGRCVQVVPDIPREVISRIKHSVEKNKADIAIIEIGGTVGEYENILFLEAVRMLKIENPADVITVMV
;
A
#
# COMPACT_ATOMS: atom_id res chain seq x y z
N MET A 1 10.71 3.13 10.85
CA MET A 1 11.28 4.43 11.30
C MET A 1 10.69 5.52 10.41
N SER A 2 10.02 6.49 11.00
CA SER A 2 9.53 7.67 10.28
C SER A 2 10.67 8.67 10.05
N GLY A 3 10.53 9.56 9.06
CA GLY A 3 11.50 10.63 8.83
C GLY A 3 12.79 10.27 8.09
N VAL A 4 12.95 9.02 7.62
CA VAL A 4 14.13 8.62 6.82
C VAL A 4 14.03 9.00 5.34
N GLY A 5 12.89 9.56 4.91
CA GLY A 5 12.69 10.03 3.54
C GLY A 5 12.02 9.06 2.59
N LYS A 6 11.32 8.03 3.08
CA LYS A 6 10.58 7.09 2.21
C LYS A 6 9.59 7.81 1.29
N GLY A 7 8.70 8.64 1.85
CA GLY A 7 7.68 9.37 1.08
C GLY A 7 8.28 10.28 0.01
N ILE A 8 9.34 11.03 0.35
CA ILE A 8 10.00 11.89 -0.62
C ILE A 8 10.73 11.09 -1.71
N THR A 9 11.32 9.95 -1.35
CA THR A 9 11.96 9.05 -2.32
C THR A 9 10.92 8.47 -3.27
N THR A 10 9.79 8.00 -2.76
CA THR A 10 8.66 7.48 -3.55
C THR A 10 8.15 8.54 -4.52
N SER A 11 7.84 9.73 -4.02
CA SER A 11 7.32 10.84 -4.83
C SER A 11 8.29 11.29 -5.91
N SER A 12 9.57 11.44 -5.56
CA SER A 12 10.62 11.88 -6.50
C SER A 12 10.89 10.84 -7.58
N LEU A 13 10.94 9.55 -7.20
CA LEU A 13 11.13 8.46 -8.15
C LEU A 13 9.94 8.40 -9.13
N GLY A 14 8.71 8.57 -8.63
CA GLY A 14 7.52 8.63 -9.47
C GLY A 14 7.59 9.75 -10.50
N ASN A 15 7.94 10.94 -10.07
CA ASN A 15 8.10 12.10 -10.97
C ASN A 15 9.18 11.86 -12.03
N ILE A 16 10.33 11.29 -11.66
CA ILE A 16 11.40 10.97 -12.60
C ILE A 16 10.98 9.94 -13.64
N LEU A 17 10.23 8.92 -13.23
CA LEU A 17 9.73 7.88 -14.14
C LEU A 17 8.67 8.44 -15.10
N GLN A 18 7.76 9.30 -14.62
CA GLN A 18 6.80 10.01 -15.47
C GLN A 18 7.50 10.89 -16.51
N ALA A 19 8.55 11.61 -16.10
CA ALA A 19 9.37 12.41 -17.02
C ALA A 19 10.05 11.58 -18.12
N ARG A 20 10.18 10.26 -17.90
CA ARG A 20 10.66 9.29 -18.90
C ARG A 20 9.55 8.67 -19.76
N GLY A 21 8.29 9.08 -19.56
CA GLY A 21 7.16 8.67 -20.36
C GLY A 21 6.38 7.47 -19.83
N PHE A 22 6.66 6.98 -18.60
CA PHE A 22 5.89 5.90 -17.98
C PHE A 22 4.61 6.43 -17.32
N ASN A 23 3.53 5.64 -17.40
CA ASN A 23 2.36 5.86 -16.56
C ASN A 23 2.64 5.25 -15.17
N VAL A 24 2.75 6.11 -14.16
CA VAL A 24 3.18 5.71 -12.81
C VAL A 24 2.03 5.90 -11.83
N THR A 25 1.81 4.92 -10.96
CA THR A 25 0.96 5.05 -9.78
C THR A 25 1.77 4.83 -8.50
N ALA A 26 1.30 5.36 -7.38
CA ALA A 26 1.91 5.13 -6.08
C ALA A 26 0.96 4.44 -5.12
N PHE A 27 1.53 3.70 -4.17
CA PHE A 27 0.82 2.96 -3.15
C PHE A 27 1.45 3.21 -1.78
N LYS A 28 0.61 3.45 -0.79
CA LYS A 28 1.04 3.52 0.61
C LYS A 28 0.49 2.34 1.39
N ILE A 29 1.35 1.68 2.14
CA ILE A 29 1.00 0.61 3.06
C ILE A 29 1.46 1.02 4.45
N ASP A 30 0.51 1.18 5.36
CA ASP A 30 0.78 1.50 6.76
C ASP A 30 0.50 0.30 7.67
N PRO A 31 1.50 -0.18 8.42
CA PRO A 31 1.41 -1.41 9.18
C PRO A 31 0.74 -1.26 10.56
N TYR A 32 -0.32 -0.45 10.67
CA TYR A 32 -1.09 -0.33 11.91
C TYR A 32 -2.50 -0.94 11.79
N ILE A 33 -3.15 -1.16 12.94
CA ILE A 33 -4.45 -1.84 13.05
C ILE A 33 -5.62 -0.92 12.75
N ASN A 34 -5.45 0.40 12.76
CA ASN A 34 -6.51 1.32 12.34
C ASN A 34 -6.93 0.99 10.90
N VAL A 35 -8.23 1.03 10.62
CA VAL A 35 -8.75 0.71 9.29
C VAL A 35 -8.37 1.79 8.27
N ASP A 36 -8.36 3.04 8.72
CA ASP A 36 -7.93 4.22 7.99
C ASP A 36 -7.27 5.22 8.95
N ALA A 37 -6.90 6.39 8.46
CA ALA A 37 -6.25 7.42 9.27
C ALA A 37 -7.22 8.33 10.03
N GLY A 38 -8.54 8.23 9.80
CA GLY A 38 -9.53 9.17 10.32
C GLY A 38 -9.74 9.16 11.83
N THR A 39 -9.37 8.06 12.49
CA THR A 39 -9.47 7.95 13.97
C THR A 39 -8.14 8.18 14.68
N MET A 40 -7.09 8.51 13.95
CA MET A 40 -5.75 8.64 14.51
C MET A 40 -5.53 10.04 15.10
N ASN A 41 -4.74 10.07 16.18
CA ASN A 41 -4.38 11.34 16.80
C ASN A 41 -3.31 12.05 15.95
N PRO A 42 -3.59 13.27 15.45
CA PRO A 42 -2.63 14.01 14.62
C PRO A 42 -1.29 14.30 15.31
N THR A 43 -1.28 14.40 16.64
CA THR A 43 -0.03 14.64 17.40
C THR A 43 0.89 13.42 17.43
N GLU A 44 0.36 12.22 17.21
CA GLU A 44 1.13 10.97 17.19
C GLU A 44 1.52 10.56 15.78
N HIS A 45 0.64 10.80 14.81
CA HIS A 45 0.80 10.25 13.45
C HIS A 45 0.97 11.31 12.36
N GLY A 46 0.80 12.57 12.67
CA GLY A 46 0.73 13.66 11.71
C GLY A 46 -0.68 13.89 11.18
N GLU A 47 -0.81 14.83 10.27
CA GLU A 47 -2.10 15.20 9.68
C GLU A 47 -2.60 14.12 8.71
N THR A 48 -3.91 13.93 8.66
CA THR A 48 -4.56 13.07 7.66
C THR A 48 -4.68 13.81 6.34
N PHE A 49 -4.53 13.08 5.25
CA PHE A 49 -4.83 13.55 3.91
C PHE A 49 -6.10 12.87 3.40
N VAL A 50 -7.06 13.67 2.92
CA VAL A 50 -8.31 13.15 2.39
C VAL A 50 -8.23 13.07 0.87
N LEU A 51 -8.38 11.86 0.34
CA LEU A 51 -8.39 11.61 -1.11
C LEU A 51 -9.66 12.15 -1.77
N SER A 52 -9.66 12.25 -3.09
CA SER A 52 -10.80 12.75 -3.88
C SER A 52 -12.09 11.97 -3.66
N ASP A 53 -12.01 10.70 -3.27
CA ASP A 53 -13.14 9.83 -2.95
C ASP A 53 -13.58 9.90 -1.47
N GLY A 54 -13.02 10.84 -0.69
CA GLY A 54 -13.32 11.06 0.72
C GLY A 54 -12.62 10.11 1.68
N TYR A 55 -11.71 9.26 1.22
CA TYR A 55 -10.98 8.33 2.09
C TYR A 55 -9.84 9.03 2.83
N GLU A 56 -9.76 8.79 4.14
CA GLU A 56 -8.78 9.41 5.02
C GLU A 56 -7.49 8.56 5.10
N THR A 57 -6.37 9.17 4.75
CA THR A 57 -5.09 8.49 4.58
C THR A 57 -3.95 9.22 5.28
N ASP A 58 -2.77 8.62 5.23
CA ASP A 58 -1.52 9.25 5.65
C ASP A 58 -1.15 10.43 4.73
N GLN A 59 -0.47 11.42 5.30
CA GLN A 59 0.00 12.62 4.60
C GLN A 59 0.85 12.34 3.36
N ASP A 60 1.57 11.22 3.32
CA ASP A 60 2.40 10.83 2.18
C ASP A 60 1.60 10.71 0.88
N MET A 61 0.32 10.34 0.96
CA MET A 61 -0.56 10.28 -0.21
C MET A 61 -0.70 11.65 -0.90
N GLY A 62 -0.80 12.73 -0.11
CA GLY A 62 -0.82 14.09 -0.64
C GLY A 62 0.50 14.49 -1.30
N ASN A 63 1.63 13.98 -0.80
CA ASN A 63 2.92 14.19 -1.42
C ASN A 63 3.01 13.45 -2.77
N TYR A 64 2.50 12.22 -2.86
CA TYR A 64 2.46 11.49 -4.13
C TYR A 64 1.64 12.22 -5.17
N GLU A 65 0.42 12.66 -4.83
CA GLU A 65 -0.42 13.43 -5.75
C GLU A 65 0.26 14.71 -6.23
N ARG A 66 0.87 15.46 -5.30
CA ARG A 66 1.53 16.73 -5.63
C ARG A 66 2.74 16.57 -6.52
N PHE A 67 3.61 15.58 -6.24
CA PHE A 67 4.85 15.40 -6.99
C PHE A 67 4.64 14.81 -8.36
N MET A 68 3.65 13.93 -8.50
CA MET A 68 3.37 13.21 -9.73
C MET A 68 2.24 13.83 -10.55
N ASP A 69 1.56 14.85 -10.02
CA ASP A 69 0.38 15.47 -10.64
C ASP A 69 -0.68 14.42 -11.05
N ILE A 70 -0.99 13.52 -10.12
CA ILE A 70 -1.97 12.44 -10.29
C ILE A 70 -3.06 12.54 -9.23
N THR A 71 -4.21 11.92 -9.50
CA THR A 71 -5.25 11.71 -8.50
C THR A 71 -5.24 10.26 -8.05
N LEU A 72 -5.13 10.05 -6.75
CA LEU A 72 -5.18 8.73 -6.11
C LEU A 72 -6.53 8.50 -5.43
N ASP A 73 -6.87 7.26 -5.21
CA ASP A 73 -8.07 6.87 -4.47
C ASP A 73 -7.77 5.83 -3.41
N ARG A 74 -8.81 5.41 -2.66
CA ARG A 74 -8.68 4.39 -1.60
C ARG A 74 -8.03 3.09 -2.07
N GLY A 75 -8.04 2.79 -3.36
CA GLY A 75 -7.36 1.64 -3.94
C GLY A 75 -5.83 1.73 -3.86
N ASN A 76 -5.29 2.92 -3.65
CA ASN A 76 -3.86 3.20 -3.55
C ASN A 76 -3.33 3.23 -2.11
N TYR A 77 -4.19 2.97 -1.14
CA TYR A 77 -3.85 3.00 0.28
C TYR A 77 -4.35 1.77 1.00
N MET A 78 -3.56 1.21 1.89
CA MET A 78 -4.01 0.15 2.78
C MET A 78 -3.30 0.17 4.13
N THR A 79 -4.01 -0.31 5.14
CA THR A 79 -3.49 -0.57 6.48
C THR A 79 -3.59 -2.05 6.81
N THR A 80 -2.86 -2.52 7.81
CA THR A 80 -3.04 -3.87 8.35
C THR A 80 -4.50 -4.10 8.74
N GLY A 81 -5.11 -3.14 9.45
CA GLY A 81 -6.51 -3.24 9.89
C GLY A 81 -7.49 -3.41 8.74
N LEU A 82 -7.33 -2.64 7.67
CA LEU A 82 -8.17 -2.75 6.47
C LEU A 82 -8.04 -4.12 5.80
N VAL A 83 -6.80 -4.63 5.66
CA VAL A 83 -6.55 -5.94 5.04
C VAL A 83 -7.19 -7.07 5.86
N TYR A 84 -6.96 -7.08 7.18
CA TYR A 84 -7.56 -8.07 8.08
C TYR A 84 -9.09 -8.01 8.08
N LYS A 85 -9.66 -6.80 8.19
CA LYS A 85 -11.10 -6.60 8.12
C LYS A 85 -11.68 -7.21 6.85
N THR A 86 -11.07 -6.95 5.70
CA THR A 86 -11.52 -7.48 4.41
C THR A 86 -11.46 -9.01 4.36
N VAL A 87 -10.36 -9.61 4.83
CA VAL A 87 -10.21 -11.08 4.85
C VAL A 87 -11.24 -11.71 5.79
N ILE A 88 -11.49 -11.12 6.96
CA ILE A 88 -12.49 -11.59 7.91
C ILE A 88 -13.90 -11.46 7.32
N GLU A 89 -14.23 -10.34 6.67
CA GLU A 89 -15.54 -10.15 6.00
C GLU A 89 -15.74 -11.18 4.89
N LYS A 90 -14.74 -11.43 4.05
CA LYS A 90 -14.77 -12.48 3.02
C LYS A 90 -14.98 -13.88 3.62
N GLU A 91 -14.31 -14.16 4.74
CA GLU A 91 -14.51 -15.43 5.48
C GLU A 91 -15.97 -15.55 5.97
N ARG A 92 -16.50 -14.51 6.62
CA ARG A 92 -17.88 -14.49 7.11
C ARG A 92 -18.93 -14.63 6.00
N ASN A 93 -18.61 -14.15 4.81
CA ASN A 93 -19.44 -14.24 3.61
C ASN A 93 -19.25 -15.56 2.83
N LEU A 94 -18.49 -16.52 3.38
CA LEU A 94 -18.21 -17.83 2.76
C LEU A 94 -17.47 -17.76 1.41
N GLU A 95 -16.78 -16.67 1.11
CA GLU A 95 -16.03 -16.52 -0.15
C GLU A 95 -14.87 -17.52 -0.24
N TYR A 96 -14.37 -17.99 0.90
CA TYR A 96 -13.37 -19.06 0.98
C TYR A 96 -13.96 -20.47 0.99
N LYS A 97 -15.28 -20.63 0.76
CA LYS A 97 -15.96 -21.93 0.64
C LYS A 97 -15.75 -22.87 1.84
N GLY A 98 -15.67 -22.32 3.05
CA GLY A 98 -15.52 -23.06 4.29
C GLY A 98 -14.12 -23.62 4.57
N ARG A 99 -13.09 -23.28 3.78
CA ARG A 99 -11.73 -23.68 4.13
C ARG A 99 -11.21 -22.87 5.31
N CYS A 100 -10.22 -23.40 6.02
CA CYS A 100 -9.50 -22.67 7.05
C CYS A 100 -8.70 -21.52 6.41
N VAL A 101 -8.98 -20.28 6.81
CA VAL A 101 -8.27 -19.07 6.38
C VAL A 101 -7.13 -18.79 7.35
N GLN A 102 -5.93 -18.60 6.83
CA GLN A 102 -4.72 -18.46 7.62
C GLN A 102 -4.08 -17.09 7.38
N VAL A 103 -3.32 -16.62 8.37
CA VAL A 103 -2.57 -15.36 8.24
C VAL A 103 -1.64 -15.42 7.02
N VAL A 104 -0.90 -16.51 6.87
CA VAL A 104 -0.12 -16.80 5.66
C VAL A 104 -0.70 -18.08 5.05
N PRO A 105 -1.11 -18.06 3.78
CA PRO A 105 -0.86 -17.06 2.75
C PRO A 105 -2.00 -16.04 2.53
N ASP A 106 -3.11 -16.08 3.27
CA ASP A 106 -4.33 -15.37 2.87
C ASP A 106 -4.21 -13.83 3.02
N ILE A 107 -3.56 -13.33 4.07
CA ILE A 107 -3.30 -11.88 4.22
C ILE A 107 -2.35 -11.36 3.13
N PRO A 108 -1.16 -11.97 2.88
CA PRO A 108 -0.32 -11.57 1.75
C PRO A 108 -1.02 -11.62 0.39
N ARG A 109 -1.87 -12.61 0.15
CA ARG A 109 -2.67 -12.70 -1.09
C ARG A 109 -3.67 -11.56 -1.25
N GLU A 110 -4.32 -11.14 -0.17
CA GLU A 110 -5.21 -9.99 -0.20
C GLU A 110 -4.42 -8.71 -0.53
N VAL A 111 -3.24 -8.52 0.07
CA VAL A 111 -2.34 -7.41 -0.25
C VAL A 111 -1.98 -7.40 -1.73
N ILE A 112 -1.54 -8.54 -2.27
CA ILE A 112 -1.18 -8.69 -3.68
C ILE A 112 -2.38 -8.40 -4.59
N SER A 113 -3.56 -8.90 -4.25
CA SER A 113 -4.79 -8.67 -5.01
C SER A 113 -5.12 -7.19 -5.11
N ARG A 114 -5.00 -6.45 -4.01
CA ARG A 114 -5.22 -5.00 -3.98
C ARG A 114 -4.22 -4.23 -4.84
N ILE A 115 -2.94 -4.60 -4.76
CA ILE A 115 -1.89 -3.99 -5.59
C ILE A 115 -2.20 -4.21 -7.07
N LYS A 116 -2.44 -5.46 -7.49
CA LYS A 116 -2.75 -5.81 -8.88
C LYS A 116 -3.99 -5.08 -9.38
N HIS A 117 -5.07 -5.05 -8.58
CA HIS A 117 -6.30 -4.34 -8.94
C HIS A 117 -6.06 -2.83 -9.15
N SER A 118 -5.30 -2.19 -8.29
CA SER A 118 -4.99 -0.77 -8.43
C SER A 118 -4.12 -0.49 -9.66
N VAL A 119 -3.12 -1.34 -9.94
CA VAL A 119 -2.28 -1.23 -11.14
C VAL A 119 -3.14 -1.32 -12.41
N GLU A 120 -4.02 -2.32 -12.49
CA GLU A 120 -4.93 -2.51 -13.61
C GLU A 120 -5.90 -1.33 -13.78
N LYS A 121 -6.52 -0.88 -12.69
CA LYS A 121 -7.45 0.25 -12.67
C LYS A 121 -6.79 1.53 -13.18
N ASN A 122 -5.57 1.81 -12.76
CA ASN A 122 -4.82 3.00 -13.14
C ASN A 122 -4.08 2.83 -14.48
N LYS A 123 -4.14 1.65 -15.10
CA LYS A 123 -3.37 1.30 -16.31
C LYS A 123 -1.90 1.67 -16.19
N ALA A 124 -1.34 1.48 -15.00
CA ALA A 124 0.01 1.89 -14.68
C ALA A 124 1.05 0.93 -15.28
N ASP A 125 2.07 1.49 -15.90
CA ASP A 125 3.25 0.74 -16.34
C ASP A 125 4.13 0.38 -15.17
N ILE A 126 4.19 1.28 -14.17
CA ILE A 126 5.00 1.15 -12.96
C ILE A 126 4.17 1.53 -11.73
N ALA A 127 4.20 0.70 -10.71
CA ALA A 127 3.66 1.00 -9.39
C ALA A 127 4.79 1.13 -8.37
N ILE A 128 4.85 2.24 -7.67
CA ILE A 128 5.79 2.46 -6.57
C ILE A 128 5.04 2.21 -5.26
N ILE A 129 5.50 1.24 -4.50
CA ILE A 129 4.84 0.79 -3.28
C ILE A 129 5.72 1.16 -2.08
N GLU A 130 5.26 2.09 -1.26
CA GLU A 130 5.90 2.43 -0.01
C GLU A 130 5.33 1.60 1.12
N ILE A 131 6.20 0.87 1.83
CA ILE A 131 5.83 0.11 3.02
C ILE A 131 6.33 0.86 4.26
N GLY A 132 5.42 1.21 5.15
CA GLY A 132 5.71 1.82 6.43
C GLY A 132 6.43 0.90 7.41
N GLY A 133 6.96 1.49 8.47
CA GLY A 133 7.70 0.78 9.51
C GLY A 133 9.17 0.52 9.16
N THR A 134 9.84 -0.22 10.04
CA THR A 134 11.25 -0.61 9.89
C THR A 134 11.33 -2.08 9.52
N VAL A 135 12.23 -2.44 8.61
CA VAL A 135 12.45 -3.85 8.25
C VAL A 135 12.85 -4.65 9.49
N GLY A 136 12.12 -5.74 9.73
CA GLY A 136 12.32 -6.61 10.91
C GLY A 136 11.32 -6.37 12.05
N GLU A 137 10.46 -5.37 11.96
CA GLU A 137 9.33 -5.20 12.88
C GLU A 137 8.20 -6.19 12.53
N TYR A 138 7.46 -6.64 13.55
CA TYR A 138 6.33 -7.56 13.36
C TYR A 138 5.21 -6.97 12.53
N GLU A 139 5.02 -5.67 12.62
CA GLU A 139 3.92 -4.93 12.02
C GLU A 139 3.93 -5.02 10.50
N ASN A 140 5.11 -5.03 9.87
CA ASN A 140 5.23 -5.02 8.41
C ASN A 140 5.61 -6.37 7.78
N ILE A 141 5.82 -7.41 8.58
CA ILE A 141 6.33 -8.70 8.09
C ILE A 141 5.41 -9.33 7.01
N LEU A 142 4.11 -9.18 7.12
CA LEU A 142 3.15 -9.74 6.17
C LEU A 142 3.17 -8.99 4.83
N PHE A 143 3.48 -7.70 4.83
CA PHE A 143 3.66 -6.91 3.62
C PHE A 143 4.97 -7.27 2.92
N LEU A 144 6.03 -7.49 3.68
CA LEU A 144 7.30 -8.00 3.14
C LEU A 144 7.14 -9.40 2.56
N GLU A 145 6.32 -10.25 3.20
CA GLU A 145 5.97 -11.57 2.65
C GLU A 145 5.18 -11.45 1.35
N ALA A 146 4.24 -10.50 1.23
CA ALA A 146 3.55 -10.23 -0.02
C ALA A 146 4.53 -9.82 -1.14
N VAL A 147 5.51 -8.96 -0.83
CA VAL A 147 6.57 -8.58 -1.79
C VAL A 147 7.40 -9.80 -2.20
N ARG A 148 7.78 -10.65 -1.23
CA ARG A 148 8.51 -11.89 -1.52
C ARG A 148 7.73 -12.80 -2.46
N MET A 149 6.43 -12.98 -2.22
CA MET A 149 5.56 -13.79 -3.07
C MET A 149 5.45 -13.19 -4.47
N LEU A 150 5.20 -11.89 -4.60
CA LEU A 150 5.18 -11.18 -5.89
C LEU A 150 6.50 -11.35 -6.65
N LYS A 151 7.63 -11.24 -5.96
CA LYS A 151 8.94 -11.39 -6.57
C LYS A 151 9.23 -12.81 -7.05
N ILE A 152 8.71 -13.83 -6.38
CA ILE A 152 8.80 -15.21 -6.84
C ILE A 152 7.94 -15.45 -8.07
N GLU A 153 6.71 -14.89 -8.08
CA GLU A 153 5.82 -15.01 -9.24
C GLU A 153 6.34 -14.25 -10.46
N ASN A 154 6.95 -13.07 -10.25
CA ASN A 154 7.39 -12.15 -11.30
C ASN A 154 8.80 -11.60 -11.00
N PRO A 155 9.86 -12.43 -11.14
CA PRO A 155 11.21 -12.05 -10.70
C PRO A 155 11.81 -10.85 -11.44
N ALA A 156 11.42 -10.65 -12.71
CA ALA A 156 11.90 -9.55 -13.54
C ALA A 156 11.19 -8.21 -13.26
N ASP A 157 9.96 -8.27 -12.71
CA ASP A 157 9.09 -7.10 -12.62
C ASP A 157 9.09 -6.46 -11.22
N VAL A 158 9.70 -7.12 -10.23
CA VAL A 158 9.69 -6.63 -8.84
C VAL A 158 11.09 -6.24 -8.38
N ILE A 159 11.26 -4.97 -8.08
CA ILE A 159 12.49 -4.40 -7.52
C ILE A 159 12.22 -3.93 -6.10
N THR A 160 13.11 -4.21 -5.18
CA THR A 160 13.04 -3.73 -3.79
C THR A 160 14.14 -2.70 -3.54
N VAL A 161 13.75 -1.58 -2.95
CA VAL A 161 14.66 -0.50 -2.57
C VAL A 161 14.55 -0.30 -1.06
N MET A 162 15.67 -0.21 -0.37
CA MET A 162 15.73 0.13 1.04
C MET A 162 16.12 1.60 1.17
N VAL A 163 15.37 2.32 1.99
CA VAL A 163 15.58 3.74 2.30
C VAL A 163 15.90 3.90 3.77
#